data_dd6d54f8f1c0d13d89def852e4ae7f82
#
_entry.id   dd6d54f8f1c0d13d89def852e4ae7f82
#
_cell.length_a   1.000
_cell.length_b   1.000
_cell.length_c   1.000
_cell.angle_alpha   90.00
_cell.angle_beta   90.00
_cell.angle_gamma   90.00
#
_symmetry.space_group_name_H-M   'P 1'
#
loop_
_entity.id
_entity.type
_entity.pdbx_description
1 polymer ?
#
loop_
_entity_poly.entity_id
_entity_poly.type
_entity_poly.pdbx_seq_one_letter_code
_entity_poly.pdbx_strand_id
1 'polypeptide(L)'
;TDSLVGSEMCIRDRLYGLVEHHVRQIYTGLFGWFDEDEANLFPVPLPERSQRLVEGFGGKARVREIIDASLTKNDFRWAIELSSWLVRGNFNDLGIADAGELEDRNRLASALRGVAYTTSAANIRNWCITRALELDETLNLSRFRKHRFSKRELSRRTVSDSLKLLRVLLIPEFTERLEKTLCINFTDEKAIYYSIRNSIAIIDEKKDETPYLNLTSETWYDILSRKLTLSQAEEEGLLEMSDSNEVKSFFACFDLDSLNS
;
A
#
# COMPACT_ATOMS: atom_id res chain seq x y z
N THR A 1 -38.29 -5.02 24.85
CA THR A 1 -38.55 -3.72 24.17
C THR A 1 -37.30 -2.80 24.16
N ASP A 2 -36.40 -2.95 25.12
CA ASP A 2 -35.21 -2.05 25.25
C ASP A 2 -34.09 -2.35 24.25
N SER A 3 -34.05 -3.54 23.64
CA SER A 3 -32.98 -3.86 22.66
C SER A 3 -33.22 -3.23 21.28
N LEU A 4 -34.42 -2.81 20.97
CA LEU A 4 -34.78 -2.14 19.71
C LEU A 4 -34.37 -0.64 19.73
N VAL A 5 -34.39 0.00 20.89
CA VAL A 5 -34.05 1.40 21.05
C VAL A 5 -32.57 1.64 20.78
N GLY A 6 -31.70 0.74 21.23
CA GLY A 6 -30.26 0.82 20.95
C GLY A 6 -29.91 0.64 19.47
N SER A 7 -30.60 -0.26 18.76
CA SER A 7 -30.39 -0.49 17.32
C SER A 7 -30.92 0.65 16.45
N GLU A 8 -32.07 1.24 16.80
CA GLU A 8 -32.61 2.40 16.10
C GLU A 8 -31.72 3.66 16.26
N MET A 9 -31.14 3.87 17.44
CA MET A 9 -30.24 5.01 17.70
C MET A 9 -28.96 4.88 16.88
N CYS A 10 -28.34 3.71 16.80
CA CYS A 10 -27.14 3.47 15.98
C CYS A 10 -27.39 3.63 14.47
N ILE A 11 -28.60 3.30 13.98
CA ILE A 11 -28.97 3.45 12.57
C ILE A 11 -29.37 4.89 12.25
N ARG A 12 -30.13 5.53 13.13
CA ARG A 12 -30.62 6.90 12.93
C ARG A 12 -29.54 7.96 13.01
N ASP A 13 -28.60 7.82 13.96
CA ASP A 13 -27.65 8.87 14.23
C ASP A 13 -26.43 8.85 13.31
N ARG A 14 -26.26 7.79 12.50
CA ARG A 14 -25.14 7.63 11.54
C ARG A 14 -23.78 7.95 12.16
N LEU A 15 -23.61 7.66 13.45
CA LEU A 15 -22.44 8.08 14.21
C LEU A 15 -21.16 7.34 13.81
N TYR A 16 -21.30 6.12 13.29
CA TYR A 16 -20.15 5.31 12.89
C TYR A 16 -19.94 5.28 11.37
N GLY A 17 -20.96 5.02 10.57
CA GLY A 17 -20.87 4.90 9.12
C GLY A 17 -22.01 5.60 8.37
N LEU A 18 -21.92 5.67 7.05
CA LEU A 18 -22.96 6.19 6.18
C LEU A 18 -23.84 5.07 5.65
N VAL A 19 -25.15 5.29 5.62
CA VAL A 19 -26.11 4.33 5.07
C VAL A 19 -25.80 3.98 3.62
N GLU A 20 -25.40 4.98 2.80
CA GLU A 20 -25.01 4.75 1.40
C GLU A 20 -23.81 3.80 1.26
N HIS A 21 -22.85 3.82 2.20
CA HIS A 21 -21.71 2.91 2.19
C HIS A 21 -22.14 1.49 2.59
N HIS A 22 -23.06 1.36 3.55
CA HIS A 22 -23.60 0.07 3.96
C HIS A 22 -24.38 -0.57 2.82
N VAL A 23 -25.20 0.21 2.10
CA VAL A 23 -25.96 -0.28 0.93
C VAL A 23 -25.01 -0.79 -0.16
N ARG A 24 -23.97 -0.02 -0.48
CA ARG A 24 -22.95 -0.45 -1.47
C ARG A 24 -22.25 -1.73 -1.03
N GLN A 25 -21.88 -1.84 0.24
CA GLN A 25 -21.23 -3.05 0.77
C GLN A 25 -22.14 -4.27 0.71
N ILE A 26 -23.41 -4.12 1.09
CA ILE A 26 -24.40 -5.20 0.99
C ILE A 26 -24.62 -5.61 -0.46
N TYR A 27 -24.77 -4.64 -1.37
CA TYR A 27 -24.94 -4.91 -2.79
C TYR A 27 -23.74 -5.68 -3.36
N THR A 28 -22.52 -5.20 -3.12
CA THR A 28 -21.29 -5.87 -3.58
C THR A 28 -21.14 -7.27 -2.95
N GLY A 29 -21.55 -7.44 -1.70
CA GLY A 29 -21.54 -8.76 -1.02
C GLY A 29 -22.54 -9.77 -1.60
N LEU A 30 -23.68 -9.30 -2.11
CA LEU A 30 -24.72 -10.16 -2.71
C LEU A 30 -24.48 -10.43 -4.20
N PHE A 31 -24.04 -9.43 -4.96
CA PHE A 31 -23.97 -9.47 -6.42
C PHE A 31 -22.52 -9.53 -6.96
N GLY A 32 -21.52 -9.38 -6.10
CA GLY A 32 -20.11 -9.34 -6.50
C GLY A 32 -19.62 -7.94 -6.83
N TRP A 33 -18.42 -7.87 -7.37
CA TRP A 33 -17.72 -6.60 -7.63
C TRP A 33 -18.14 -5.91 -8.93
N PHE A 34 -18.69 -6.65 -9.87
CA PHE A 34 -19.08 -6.10 -11.17
C PHE A 34 -20.50 -5.54 -11.10
N ASP A 35 -20.62 -4.26 -11.39
CA ASP A 35 -21.84 -3.46 -11.30
C ASP A 35 -22.51 -3.17 -12.66
N GLU A 36 -22.16 -3.98 -13.70
CA GLU A 36 -22.63 -3.84 -15.08
C GLU A 36 -22.19 -2.54 -15.78
N ASP A 37 -21.29 -1.75 -15.18
CA ASP A 37 -20.61 -0.65 -15.86
C ASP A 37 -19.44 -1.21 -16.67
N GLU A 38 -19.52 -1.12 -17.99
CA GLU A 38 -18.50 -1.64 -18.92
C GLU A 38 -17.13 -1.01 -18.68
N ALA A 39 -17.08 0.24 -18.20
CA ALA A 39 -15.83 0.91 -17.86
C ALA A 39 -15.10 0.27 -16.66
N ASN A 40 -15.82 -0.44 -15.78
CA ASN A 40 -15.27 -1.16 -14.66
C ASN A 40 -14.83 -2.60 -15.01
N LEU A 41 -15.24 -3.13 -16.17
CA LEU A 41 -14.85 -4.48 -16.61
C LEU A 41 -13.35 -4.55 -16.97
N PHE A 42 -12.86 -3.55 -17.72
CA PHE A 42 -11.45 -3.40 -18.09
C PHE A 42 -10.98 -1.96 -17.82
N PRO A 43 -10.85 -1.55 -16.55
CA PRO A 43 -10.53 -0.17 -16.22
C PRO A 43 -9.11 0.18 -16.67
N VAL A 44 -8.97 1.36 -17.26
CA VAL A 44 -7.65 1.96 -17.46
C VAL A 44 -7.00 2.17 -16.08
N PRO A 45 -5.68 1.89 -15.92
CA PRO A 45 -4.98 2.13 -14.66
C PRO A 45 -5.26 3.54 -14.11
N LEU A 46 -5.48 3.64 -12.81
CA LEU A 46 -6.03 4.85 -12.19
C LEU A 46 -5.22 6.14 -12.46
N PRO A 47 -3.87 6.11 -12.44
CA PRO A 47 -3.08 7.30 -12.77
C PRO A 47 -3.24 7.72 -14.23
N GLU A 48 -3.17 6.78 -15.17
CA GLU A 48 -3.34 7.04 -16.61
C GLU A 48 -4.76 7.53 -16.93
N ARG A 49 -5.79 6.92 -16.34
CA ARG A 49 -7.18 7.38 -16.46
C ARG A 49 -7.32 8.82 -15.99
N SER A 50 -6.72 9.15 -14.84
CA SER A 50 -6.76 10.50 -14.26
C SER A 50 -6.11 11.52 -15.18
N GLN A 51 -4.95 11.21 -15.77
CA GLN A 51 -4.27 12.07 -16.73
C GLN A 51 -5.15 12.33 -17.96
N ARG A 52 -5.69 11.28 -18.57
CA ARG A 52 -6.58 11.39 -19.73
C ARG A 52 -7.83 12.21 -19.44
N LEU A 53 -8.41 12.09 -18.24
CA LEU A 53 -9.55 12.88 -17.82
C LEU A 53 -9.20 14.37 -17.68
N VAL A 54 -8.06 14.68 -17.05
CA VAL A 54 -7.57 16.07 -16.94
C VAL A 54 -7.34 16.68 -18.32
N GLU A 55 -6.72 15.95 -19.24
CA GLU A 55 -6.52 16.40 -20.64
C GLU A 55 -7.86 16.61 -21.35
N GLY A 56 -8.79 15.67 -21.23
CA GLY A 56 -10.14 15.76 -21.84
C GLY A 56 -10.99 16.90 -21.31
N PHE A 57 -10.77 17.32 -20.06
CA PHE A 57 -11.42 18.49 -19.44
C PHE A 57 -10.75 19.83 -19.79
N GLY A 58 -9.72 19.85 -20.64
CA GLY A 58 -9.04 21.07 -21.07
C GLY A 58 -7.77 21.39 -20.29
N GLY A 59 -7.21 20.40 -19.60
CA GLY A 59 -5.95 20.50 -18.87
C GLY A 59 -6.08 20.97 -17.42
N LYS A 60 -4.96 20.91 -16.70
CA LYS A 60 -4.91 21.19 -15.24
C LYS A 60 -5.51 22.54 -14.85
N ALA A 61 -5.21 23.62 -15.62
CA ALA A 61 -5.72 24.96 -15.31
C ALA A 61 -7.24 25.00 -15.30
N ARG A 62 -7.88 24.42 -16.33
CA ARG A 62 -9.34 24.38 -16.42
C ARG A 62 -9.97 23.53 -15.32
N VAL A 63 -9.36 22.40 -14.99
CA VAL A 63 -9.84 21.54 -13.90
C VAL A 63 -9.75 22.27 -12.55
N ARG A 64 -8.66 22.99 -12.28
CA ARG A 64 -8.50 23.85 -11.08
C ARG A 64 -9.59 24.89 -10.95
N GLU A 65 -9.93 25.60 -12.04
CA GLU A 65 -11.04 26.58 -12.04
C GLU A 65 -12.36 25.93 -11.64
N ILE A 66 -12.66 24.75 -12.18
CA ILE A 66 -13.90 24.04 -11.86
C ILE A 66 -13.92 23.59 -10.40
N ILE A 67 -12.78 23.10 -9.88
CA ILE A 67 -12.64 22.72 -8.46
C ILE A 67 -12.89 23.91 -7.56
N ASP A 68 -12.25 25.05 -7.82
CA ASP A 68 -12.37 26.25 -7.00
C ASP A 68 -13.82 26.79 -7.00
N ALA A 69 -14.50 26.74 -8.16
CA ALA A 69 -15.91 27.03 -8.27
C ALA A 69 -16.81 26.07 -7.49
N SER A 70 -16.47 24.77 -7.47
CA SER A 70 -17.21 23.74 -6.74
C SER A 70 -17.01 23.89 -5.22
N LEU A 71 -15.81 24.18 -4.77
CA LEU A 71 -15.51 24.47 -3.36
C LEU A 71 -16.31 25.69 -2.87
N THR A 72 -16.39 26.77 -3.68
CA THR A 72 -17.17 27.96 -3.35
C THR A 72 -18.66 27.67 -3.20
N LYS A 73 -19.19 26.71 -3.97
CA LYS A 73 -20.59 26.27 -3.91
C LYS A 73 -20.86 25.19 -2.87
N ASN A 74 -19.85 24.75 -2.11
CA ASN A 74 -19.88 23.59 -1.20
C ASN A 74 -20.24 22.27 -1.90
N ASP A 75 -19.97 22.16 -3.21
CA ASP A 75 -20.08 20.88 -3.93
C ASP A 75 -18.80 20.07 -3.72
N PHE A 76 -18.63 19.61 -2.48
CA PHE A 76 -17.41 18.90 -2.07
C PHE A 76 -17.25 17.56 -2.76
N ARG A 77 -18.34 16.88 -3.14
CA ARG A 77 -18.26 15.57 -3.83
C ARG A 77 -17.62 15.73 -5.22
N TRP A 78 -18.07 16.72 -5.98
CA TRP A 78 -17.49 17.02 -7.28
C TRP A 78 -16.06 17.56 -7.17
N ALA A 79 -15.81 18.42 -6.19
CA ALA A 79 -14.46 18.91 -5.91
C ALA A 79 -13.49 17.76 -5.56
N ILE A 80 -13.90 16.75 -4.79
CA ILE A 80 -13.08 15.55 -4.50
C ILE A 80 -12.79 14.76 -5.77
N GLU A 81 -13.80 14.53 -6.60
CA GLU A 81 -13.65 13.78 -7.86
C GLU A 81 -12.55 14.40 -8.73
N LEU A 82 -12.71 15.69 -9.06
CA LEU A 82 -11.80 16.42 -9.93
C LEU A 82 -10.39 16.59 -9.31
N SER A 83 -10.30 16.92 -8.03
CA SER A 83 -9.01 17.07 -7.35
C SER A 83 -8.25 15.73 -7.25
N SER A 84 -9.00 14.63 -7.14
CA SER A 84 -8.41 13.29 -7.16
C SER A 84 -7.70 13.00 -8.48
N TRP A 85 -8.22 13.49 -9.61
CA TRP A 85 -7.55 13.32 -10.91
C TRP A 85 -6.23 14.08 -10.97
N LEU A 86 -6.21 15.34 -10.47
CA LEU A 86 -4.98 16.15 -10.43
C LEU A 86 -3.90 15.50 -9.56
N VAL A 87 -4.28 14.93 -8.41
CA VAL A 87 -3.34 14.28 -7.49
C VAL A 87 -2.84 12.93 -8.02
N ARG A 88 -3.71 12.13 -8.66
CA ARG A 88 -3.37 10.78 -9.12
C ARG A 88 -2.76 10.74 -10.51
N GLY A 89 -3.02 11.73 -11.35
CA GLY A 89 -2.55 11.79 -12.73
C GLY A 89 -1.13 12.34 -12.89
N ASN A 90 -0.35 12.44 -11.81
CA ASN A 90 1.02 12.91 -11.86
C ASN A 90 1.98 11.73 -11.87
N PHE A 91 3.02 11.86 -12.70
CA PHE A 91 4.12 10.91 -12.79
C PHE A 91 5.43 11.69 -12.69
N ASN A 92 6.42 11.11 -12.00
CA ASN A 92 7.78 11.63 -12.01
C ASN A 92 8.50 11.28 -13.32
N ASP A 93 9.73 11.74 -13.47
CA ASP A 93 10.55 11.51 -14.66
C ASP A 93 10.84 10.02 -14.93
N LEU A 94 10.64 9.15 -13.94
CA LEU A 94 10.77 7.69 -14.06
C LEU A 94 9.44 6.99 -14.43
N GLY A 95 8.37 7.75 -14.66
CA GLY A 95 7.04 7.19 -14.94
C GLY A 95 6.34 6.58 -13.72
N ILE A 96 6.84 6.87 -12.51
CA ILE A 96 6.21 6.40 -11.26
C ILE A 96 5.21 7.46 -10.81
N ALA A 97 4.03 7.01 -10.36
CA ALA A 97 2.99 7.92 -9.86
C ALA A 97 3.50 8.77 -8.69
N ASP A 98 3.37 10.08 -8.83
CA ASP A 98 3.78 11.07 -7.84
C ASP A 98 2.55 11.67 -7.12
N ALA A 99 2.77 12.22 -5.93
CA ALA A 99 1.73 12.82 -5.09
C ALA A 99 1.10 14.11 -5.69
N GLY A 100 1.70 14.65 -6.76
CA GLY A 100 1.24 15.86 -7.43
C GLY A 100 1.67 17.15 -6.73
N GLU A 101 1.29 18.27 -7.34
CA GLU A 101 1.61 19.60 -6.85
C GLU A 101 0.90 19.89 -5.50
N LEU A 102 1.59 20.55 -4.59
CA LEU A 102 1.05 20.88 -3.25
C LEU A 102 -0.27 21.67 -3.35
N GLU A 103 -0.38 22.53 -4.35
CA GLU A 103 -1.58 23.31 -4.60
C GLU A 103 -2.80 22.44 -4.93
N ASP A 104 -2.63 21.40 -5.73
CA ASP A 104 -3.69 20.45 -6.09
C ASP A 104 -4.03 19.53 -4.91
N ARG A 105 -3.02 19.13 -4.13
CA ARG A 105 -3.22 18.40 -2.89
C ARG A 105 -4.01 19.22 -1.87
N ASN A 106 -3.74 20.51 -1.75
CA ASN A 106 -4.48 21.43 -0.87
C ASN A 106 -5.94 21.60 -1.29
N ARG A 107 -6.25 21.61 -2.59
CA ARG A 107 -7.64 21.60 -3.09
C ARG A 107 -8.37 20.34 -2.65
N LEU A 108 -7.75 19.18 -2.84
CA LEU A 108 -8.32 17.89 -2.37
C LEU A 108 -8.49 17.88 -0.85
N ALA A 109 -7.51 18.36 -0.10
CA ALA A 109 -7.58 18.46 1.35
C ALA A 109 -8.75 19.36 1.80
N SER A 110 -8.97 20.50 1.13
CA SER A 110 -10.07 21.41 1.40
C SER A 110 -11.43 20.76 1.14
N ALA A 111 -11.58 20.04 0.04
CA ALA A 111 -12.79 19.31 -0.30
C ALA A 111 -13.10 18.19 0.72
N LEU A 112 -12.08 17.44 1.13
CA LEU A 112 -12.21 16.39 2.17
C LEU A 112 -12.61 16.97 3.52
N ARG A 113 -12.07 18.13 3.94
CA ARG A 113 -12.50 18.83 5.15
C ARG A 113 -13.95 19.29 5.05
N GLY A 114 -14.36 19.77 3.88
CA GLY A 114 -15.76 20.13 3.64
C GLY A 114 -16.71 18.95 3.90
N VAL A 115 -16.42 17.77 3.37
CA VAL A 115 -17.19 16.56 3.67
C VAL A 115 -17.10 16.20 5.14
N ALA A 116 -15.91 16.27 5.76
CA ALA A 116 -15.73 15.94 7.16
C ALA A 116 -16.60 16.78 8.10
N TYR A 117 -16.78 18.06 7.79
CA TYR A 117 -17.61 18.97 8.61
C TYR A 117 -19.12 18.80 8.38
N THR A 118 -19.52 18.15 7.29
CA THR A 118 -20.95 17.94 6.97
C THR A 118 -21.45 16.56 7.37
N THR A 119 -20.58 15.63 7.78
CA THR A 119 -20.97 14.28 8.18
C THR A 119 -20.89 14.04 9.68
N SER A 120 -21.88 13.36 10.25
CA SER A 120 -21.87 12.86 11.63
C SER A 120 -21.12 11.51 11.76
N ALA A 121 -20.87 10.80 10.65
CA ALA A 121 -20.22 9.50 10.66
C ALA A 121 -18.73 9.62 11.05
N ALA A 122 -18.39 9.19 12.26
CA ALA A 122 -17.08 9.40 12.86
C ALA A 122 -15.93 8.77 12.04
N ASN A 123 -16.12 7.56 11.50
CA ASN A 123 -15.11 6.89 10.69
C ASN A 123 -14.81 7.66 9.38
N ILE A 124 -15.85 8.15 8.70
CA ILE A 124 -15.70 8.91 7.45
C ILE A 124 -15.07 10.27 7.75
N ARG A 125 -15.56 10.98 8.77
CA ARG A 125 -14.99 12.25 9.20
C ARG A 125 -13.51 12.12 9.53
N ASN A 126 -13.15 11.14 10.36
CA ASN A 126 -11.77 10.94 10.77
C ASN A 126 -10.87 10.56 9.59
N TRP A 127 -11.36 9.70 8.69
CA TRP A 127 -10.62 9.35 7.47
C TRP A 127 -10.37 10.58 6.60
N CYS A 128 -11.39 11.40 6.34
CA CYS A 128 -11.27 12.62 5.54
C CYS A 128 -10.30 13.63 6.17
N ILE A 129 -10.37 13.83 7.49
CA ILE A 129 -9.46 14.75 8.19
C ILE A 129 -8.01 14.22 8.12
N THR A 130 -7.79 12.94 8.44
CA THR A 130 -6.45 12.33 8.40
C THR A 130 -5.86 12.45 6.99
N ARG A 131 -6.65 12.12 5.96
CA ARG A 131 -6.18 12.23 4.58
C ARG A 131 -5.89 13.68 4.18
N ALA A 132 -6.68 14.64 4.61
CA ALA A 132 -6.43 16.06 4.36
C ALA A 132 -5.11 16.53 5.02
N LEU A 133 -4.84 16.09 6.26
CA LEU A 133 -3.59 16.41 6.96
C LEU A 133 -2.34 15.77 6.32
N GLU A 134 -2.49 14.64 5.65
CA GLU A 134 -1.40 14.04 4.85
C GLU A 134 -1.16 14.83 3.56
N LEU A 135 -2.23 15.21 2.87
CA LEU A 135 -2.17 15.92 1.59
C LEU A 135 -1.49 17.29 1.74
N ASP A 136 -1.76 18.01 2.82
CA ASP A 136 -1.15 19.31 3.11
C ASP A 136 0.18 19.23 3.89
N GLU A 137 0.72 18.01 4.06
CA GLU A 137 1.99 17.72 4.74
C GLU A 137 2.03 18.06 6.24
N THR A 138 0.89 18.39 6.85
CA THR A 138 0.80 18.63 8.30
C THR A 138 1.04 17.35 9.11
N LEU A 139 0.67 16.18 8.55
CA LEU A 139 0.81 14.87 9.19
C LEU A 139 1.62 13.92 8.32
N ASN A 140 2.73 13.43 8.86
CA ASN A 140 3.52 12.37 8.23
C ASN A 140 3.19 11.01 8.88
N LEU A 141 2.48 10.15 8.15
CA LEU A 141 2.12 8.81 8.58
C LEU A 141 3.11 7.73 8.13
N SER A 142 4.20 8.08 7.44
CA SER A 142 5.14 7.10 6.88
C SER A 142 5.62 6.09 7.94
N ARG A 143 5.95 6.57 9.13
CA ARG A 143 6.37 5.71 10.24
C ARG A 143 5.30 4.72 10.73
N PHE A 144 4.01 5.03 10.53
CA PHE A 144 2.89 4.15 10.92
C PHE A 144 2.52 3.15 9.81
N ARG A 145 2.95 3.42 8.59
CA ARG A 145 2.74 2.55 7.42
C ARG A 145 3.87 1.56 7.21
N LYS A 146 4.97 1.71 7.93
CA LYS A 146 6.08 0.76 7.88
C LYS A 146 5.70 -0.53 8.57
N HIS A 147 6.03 -1.65 7.93
CA HIS A 147 5.90 -2.96 8.55
C HIS A 147 6.90 -3.08 9.70
N ARG A 148 6.47 -3.68 10.80
CA ARG A 148 7.32 -3.94 11.96
C ARG A 148 7.34 -5.42 12.23
N PHE A 149 8.51 -5.99 12.12
CA PHE A 149 8.74 -7.39 12.46
C PHE A 149 9.59 -7.43 13.72
N SER A 150 8.93 -7.57 14.88
CA SER A 150 9.69 -7.70 16.13
C SER A 150 10.34 -9.09 16.19
N LYS A 151 11.61 -9.17 16.63
CA LYS A 151 12.32 -10.45 16.79
C LYS A 151 11.53 -11.43 17.64
N ARG A 152 10.86 -10.95 18.71
CA ARG A 152 10.02 -11.76 19.59
C ARG A 152 8.83 -12.43 18.87
N GLU A 153 8.24 -11.75 17.91
CA GLU A 153 7.12 -12.31 17.14
C GLU A 153 7.62 -13.24 16.05
N LEU A 154 8.75 -12.91 15.40
CA LEU A 154 9.37 -13.72 14.38
C LEU A 154 9.83 -15.06 14.95
N SER A 155 10.48 -15.07 16.14
CA SER A 155 10.97 -16.30 16.77
C SER A 155 9.88 -17.28 17.23
N ARG A 156 8.60 -16.85 17.20
CA ARG A 156 7.44 -17.72 17.44
C ARG A 156 6.89 -18.37 16.16
N ARG A 157 7.43 -17.99 15.01
CA ARG A 157 7.03 -18.49 13.69
C ARG A 157 8.11 -19.43 13.16
N THR A 158 7.75 -20.27 12.23
CA THR A 158 8.74 -21.03 11.45
C THR A 158 9.50 -20.07 10.53
N VAL A 159 10.73 -20.40 10.15
CA VAL A 159 11.48 -19.61 9.15
C VAL A 159 10.73 -19.54 7.82
N SER A 160 10.03 -20.60 7.44
CA SER A 160 9.15 -20.64 6.27
C SER A 160 8.05 -19.58 6.33
N ASP A 161 7.39 -19.41 7.48
CA ASP A 161 6.35 -18.41 7.64
C ASP A 161 6.93 -16.99 7.68
N SER A 162 8.13 -16.81 8.23
CA SER A 162 8.82 -15.52 8.20
C SER A 162 9.20 -15.08 6.78
N LEU A 163 9.61 -16.03 5.92
CA LEU A 163 9.86 -15.76 4.50
C LEU A 163 8.58 -15.34 3.74
N LYS A 164 7.44 -15.95 4.09
CA LYS A 164 6.14 -15.53 3.51
C LYS A 164 5.79 -14.08 3.84
N LEU A 165 6.27 -13.53 4.97
CA LEU A 165 6.06 -12.12 5.30
C LEU A 165 6.76 -11.18 4.33
N LEU A 166 7.87 -11.58 3.70
CA LEU A 166 8.55 -10.76 2.70
C LEU A 166 7.69 -10.45 1.46
N ARG A 167 6.66 -11.25 1.19
CA ARG A 167 5.78 -11.05 0.04
C ARG A 167 5.14 -9.67 0.00
N VAL A 168 4.83 -9.08 1.18
CA VAL A 168 4.24 -7.75 1.27
C VAL A 168 5.24 -6.62 0.99
N LEU A 169 6.53 -6.95 0.94
CA LEU A 169 7.62 -6.02 0.67
C LEU A 169 8.14 -6.14 -0.77
N LEU A 170 7.64 -7.09 -1.56
CA LEU A 170 8.08 -7.25 -2.95
C LEU A 170 7.77 -5.99 -3.75
N ILE A 171 8.74 -5.52 -4.52
CA ILE A 171 8.62 -4.33 -5.38
C ILE A 171 8.18 -4.81 -6.78
N PRO A 172 6.90 -4.66 -7.16
CA PRO A 172 6.39 -5.23 -8.40
C PRO A 172 7.12 -4.69 -9.64
N GLU A 173 7.45 -3.41 -9.65
CA GLU A 173 8.11 -2.72 -10.78
C GLU A 173 9.48 -3.31 -11.11
N PHE A 174 10.19 -3.82 -10.10
CA PHE A 174 11.51 -4.44 -10.29
C PHE A 174 11.44 -5.94 -10.65
N THR A 175 10.26 -6.54 -10.51
CA THR A 175 10.10 -8.00 -10.54
C THR A 175 9.14 -8.51 -11.62
N GLU A 176 8.56 -7.63 -12.43
CA GLU A 176 7.52 -7.96 -13.44
C GLU A 176 7.96 -9.06 -14.43
N ARG A 177 9.22 -9.04 -14.85
CA ARG A 177 9.79 -10.03 -15.80
C ARG A 177 10.95 -10.81 -15.22
N LEU A 178 11.09 -10.77 -13.90
CA LEU A 178 12.20 -11.41 -13.22
C LEU A 178 11.85 -12.86 -12.89
N GLU A 179 12.84 -13.73 -13.09
CA GLU A 179 12.84 -15.09 -12.55
C GLU A 179 14.16 -15.32 -11.82
N LYS A 180 14.11 -15.38 -10.49
CA LYS A 180 15.27 -15.64 -9.62
C LYS A 180 14.90 -16.61 -8.52
N THR A 181 15.81 -17.48 -8.14
CA THR A 181 15.69 -18.39 -7.00
C THR A 181 16.91 -18.24 -6.11
N LEU A 182 16.71 -18.25 -4.80
CA LEU A 182 17.74 -18.25 -3.79
C LEU A 182 17.52 -19.46 -2.86
N CYS A 183 18.56 -20.22 -2.59
CA CYS A 183 18.56 -21.24 -1.55
C CYS A 183 18.94 -20.57 -0.22
N ILE A 184 18.01 -20.47 0.73
CA ILE A 184 18.29 -20.01 2.08
C ILE A 184 18.48 -21.24 2.97
N ASN A 185 19.72 -21.49 3.32
CA ASN A 185 20.11 -22.68 4.07
C ASN A 185 20.27 -22.31 5.55
N PHE A 186 19.29 -22.69 6.34
CA PHE A 186 19.33 -22.48 7.79
C PHE A 186 20.13 -23.61 8.44
N THR A 187 21.22 -23.26 9.12
CA THR A 187 22.11 -24.25 9.75
C THR A 187 21.47 -25.01 10.91
N ASP A 188 20.41 -24.43 11.48
CA ASP A 188 19.61 -24.96 12.59
C ASP A 188 18.24 -25.48 12.15
N GLU A 189 17.86 -25.32 10.87
CA GLU A 189 16.61 -25.80 10.29
C GLU A 189 16.82 -26.36 8.87
N LYS A 190 15.75 -26.50 8.10
CA LYS A 190 15.81 -27.00 6.72
C LYS A 190 16.10 -25.87 5.74
N ALA A 191 16.84 -26.20 4.67
CA ALA A 191 17.01 -25.31 3.54
C ALA A 191 15.66 -25.00 2.86
N ILE A 192 15.47 -23.76 2.46
CA ILE A 192 14.28 -23.28 1.78
C ILE A 192 14.68 -22.62 0.47
N TYR A 193 14.06 -23.04 -0.63
CA TYR A 193 14.20 -22.41 -1.94
C TYR A 193 13.15 -21.34 -2.07
N TYR A 194 13.58 -20.09 -2.20
CA TYR A 194 12.68 -18.93 -2.29
C TYR A 194 12.82 -18.30 -3.65
N SER A 195 11.74 -18.29 -4.43
CA SER A 195 11.73 -17.85 -5.82
C SER A 195 10.89 -16.61 -6.00
N ILE A 196 11.38 -15.71 -6.86
CA ILE A 196 10.62 -14.58 -7.40
C ILE A 196 10.35 -14.86 -8.87
N ARG A 197 9.10 -14.81 -9.27
CA ARG A 197 8.68 -15.00 -10.67
C ARG A 197 7.47 -14.13 -10.97
N ASN A 198 7.58 -13.25 -11.98
CA ASN A 198 6.48 -12.39 -12.44
C ASN A 198 5.79 -11.66 -11.27
N SER A 199 6.56 -10.94 -10.47
CA SER A 199 6.11 -10.20 -9.27
C SER A 199 5.43 -11.05 -8.20
N ILE A 200 5.73 -12.35 -8.14
CA ILE A 200 5.26 -13.25 -7.09
C ILE A 200 6.45 -13.88 -6.39
N ALA A 201 6.49 -13.82 -5.07
CA ALA A 201 7.48 -14.53 -4.26
C ALA A 201 6.87 -15.79 -3.63
N ILE A 202 7.50 -16.94 -3.86
CA ILE A 202 7.01 -18.26 -3.42
C ILE A 202 8.13 -19.08 -2.80
N ILE A 203 7.75 -20.01 -1.91
CA ILE A 203 8.61 -21.13 -1.53
C ILE A 203 8.46 -22.17 -2.64
N ASP A 204 9.59 -22.55 -3.23
CA ASP A 204 9.67 -23.37 -4.41
C ASP A 204 10.35 -24.74 -4.10
N GLU A 205 10.38 -25.60 -5.09
CA GLU A 205 11.12 -26.85 -5.03
C GLU A 205 12.63 -26.61 -5.23
N LYS A 206 13.43 -27.59 -4.87
CA LYS A 206 14.89 -27.56 -5.07
C LYS A 206 15.22 -27.38 -6.54
N LYS A 207 16.11 -26.42 -6.84
CA LYS A 207 16.71 -26.20 -8.16
C LYS A 207 18.22 -26.36 -8.07
N ASP A 208 18.79 -27.00 -9.09
CA ASP A 208 20.25 -27.14 -9.17
C ASP A 208 20.90 -25.79 -9.52
N GLU A 209 22.16 -25.62 -9.15
CA GLU A 209 22.97 -24.40 -9.41
C GLU A 209 22.35 -23.11 -8.89
N THR A 210 21.64 -23.17 -7.76
CA THR A 210 21.00 -22.01 -7.14
C THR A 210 21.99 -21.29 -6.22
N PRO A 211 22.14 -19.96 -6.30
CA PRO A 211 22.92 -19.20 -5.31
C PRO A 211 22.35 -19.46 -3.91
N TYR A 212 23.25 -19.50 -2.92
CA TYR A 212 22.84 -19.81 -1.57
C TYR A 212 23.22 -18.72 -0.55
N LEU A 213 22.46 -18.70 0.53
CA LEU A 213 22.71 -17.92 1.73
C LEU A 213 22.65 -18.87 2.93
N ASN A 214 23.78 -19.03 3.63
CA ASN A 214 23.88 -19.83 4.85
C ASN A 214 23.81 -18.92 6.07
N LEU A 215 22.91 -19.21 7.01
CA LEU A 215 22.78 -18.47 8.26
C LEU A 215 21.99 -19.27 9.30
N THR A 216 21.93 -18.79 10.53
CA THR A 216 21.03 -19.33 11.55
C THR A 216 19.65 -18.69 11.47
N SER A 217 18.61 -19.33 11.99
CA SER A 217 17.28 -18.74 12.12
C SER A 217 17.31 -17.46 12.98
N GLU A 218 18.18 -17.42 13.99
CA GLU A 218 18.34 -16.25 14.85
C GLU A 218 18.89 -15.04 14.09
N THR A 219 19.96 -15.23 13.31
CA THR A 219 20.52 -14.19 12.42
C THR A 219 19.48 -13.68 11.44
N TRP A 220 18.69 -14.59 10.87
CA TRP A 220 17.59 -14.25 9.99
C TRP A 220 16.54 -13.34 10.66
N TYR A 221 16.14 -13.65 11.89
CA TYR A 221 15.20 -12.82 12.63
C TYR A 221 15.78 -11.45 13.02
N ASP A 222 17.09 -11.35 13.25
CA ASP A 222 17.76 -10.07 13.49
C ASP A 222 17.78 -9.21 12.20
N ILE A 223 17.97 -9.82 11.04
CA ILE A 223 17.89 -9.13 9.74
C ILE A 223 16.46 -8.64 9.50
N LEU A 224 15.45 -9.49 9.64
CA LEU A 224 14.05 -9.09 9.43
C LEU A 224 13.55 -8.05 10.44
N SER A 225 14.05 -8.08 11.67
CA SER A 225 13.72 -7.08 12.69
C SER A 225 14.55 -5.80 12.59
N ARG A 226 15.42 -5.69 11.56
CA ARG A 226 16.32 -4.55 11.31
C ARG A 226 17.31 -4.26 12.44
N LYS A 227 17.62 -5.23 13.28
CA LYS A 227 18.74 -5.15 14.22
C LYS A 227 20.08 -5.30 13.54
N LEU A 228 20.08 -6.02 12.40
CA LEU A 228 21.24 -6.29 11.58
C LEU A 228 20.88 -6.06 10.11
N THR A 229 21.80 -5.53 9.32
CA THR A 229 21.68 -5.56 7.85
C THR A 229 22.37 -6.79 7.29
N LEU A 230 22.05 -7.19 6.05
CA LEU A 230 22.75 -8.27 5.36
C LEU A 230 24.26 -8.04 5.30
N SER A 231 24.69 -6.78 5.03
CA SER A 231 26.11 -6.43 4.95
C SER A 231 26.82 -6.52 6.30
N GLN A 232 26.18 -6.05 7.38
CA GLN A 232 26.72 -6.18 8.73
C GLN A 232 26.85 -7.65 9.15
N ALA A 233 25.84 -8.47 8.86
CA ALA A 233 25.87 -9.90 9.16
C ALA A 233 26.98 -10.63 8.37
N GLU A 234 27.25 -10.23 7.13
CA GLU A 234 28.37 -10.74 6.31
C GLU A 234 29.72 -10.33 6.93
N GLU A 235 29.91 -9.05 7.29
CA GLU A 235 31.12 -8.52 7.92
C GLU A 235 31.44 -9.18 9.28
N GLU A 236 30.39 -9.45 10.06
CA GLU A 236 30.51 -10.13 11.35
C GLU A 236 30.64 -11.65 11.25
N GLY A 237 30.61 -12.21 10.03
CA GLY A 237 30.71 -13.66 9.80
C GLY A 237 29.50 -14.47 10.30
N LEU A 238 28.35 -13.84 10.45
CA LEU A 238 27.10 -14.46 10.91
C LEU A 238 26.31 -15.11 9.77
N LEU A 239 26.73 -14.86 8.54
CA LEU A 239 26.19 -15.49 7.34
C LEU A 239 27.28 -15.69 6.27
N GLU A 240 27.01 -16.61 5.35
CA GLU A 240 27.88 -16.90 4.19
C GLU A 240 27.02 -16.86 2.93
N MET A 241 27.51 -16.22 1.88
CA MET A 241 26.86 -16.13 0.57
C MET A 241 27.74 -16.79 -0.52
N SER A 242 27.13 -17.55 -1.42
CA SER A 242 27.83 -18.12 -2.58
C SER A 242 28.33 -17.04 -3.52
N ASP A 243 27.51 -16.02 -3.75
CA ASP A 243 27.80 -14.80 -4.50
C ASP A 243 27.09 -13.63 -3.82
N SER A 244 27.87 -12.74 -3.21
CA SER A 244 27.32 -11.58 -2.47
C SER A 244 26.51 -10.66 -3.36
N ASN A 245 26.87 -10.50 -4.65
CA ASN A 245 26.13 -9.64 -5.57
C ASN A 245 24.77 -10.25 -5.96
N GLU A 246 24.75 -11.54 -6.25
CA GLU A 246 23.51 -12.23 -6.61
C GLU A 246 22.54 -12.27 -5.43
N VAL A 247 22.99 -12.60 -4.23
CA VAL A 247 22.17 -12.62 -3.02
C VAL A 247 21.65 -11.23 -2.68
N LYS A 248 22.50 -10.21 -2.69
CA LYS A 248 22.08 -8.82 -2.46
C LYS A 248 21.10 -8.34 -3.53
N SER A 249 21.30 -8.68 -4.81
CA SER A 249 20.38 -8.35 -5.87
C SER A 249 19.02 -9.07 -5.76
N PHE A 250 18.99 -10.26 -5.17
CA PHE A 250 17.74 -10.94 -4.84
C PHE A 250 16.97 -10.18 -3.77
N PHE A 251 17.64 -9.78 -2.68
CA PHE A 251 16.98 -9.04 -1.60
C PHE A 251 16.65 -7.60 -1.98
N ALA A 252 17.33 -6.99 -2.96
CA ALA A 252 16.95 -5.69 -3.51
C ALA A 252 15.59 -5.68 -4.23
N CYS A 253 15.02 -6.86 -4.52
CA CYS A 253 13.65 -6.98 -5.01
C CYS A 253 12.59 -6.71 -3.93
N PHE A 254 13.00 -6.58 -2.67
CA PHE A 254 12.11 -6.33 -1.53
C PHE A 254 12.44 -4.98 -0.90
N ASP A 255 11.42 -4.20 -0.60
CA ASP A 255 11.56 -2.93 0.14
C ASP A 255 11.85 -3.19 1.63
N LEU A 256 13.05 -3.70 1.90
CA LEU A 256 13.51 -3.93 3.27
C LEU A 256 13.69 -2.63 4.05
N ASP A 257 13.89 -1.50 3.38
CA ASP A 257 14.07 -0.20 4.03
C ASP A 257 12.76 0.36 4.60
N SER A 258 11.62 -0.13 4.10
CA SER A 258 10.32 0.16 4.69
C SER A 258 10.07 -0.57 6.01
N LEU A 259 10.89 -1.57 6.35
CA LEU A 259 10.86 -2.19 7.67
C LEU A 259 11.37 -1.20 8.72
N ASN A 260 10.64 -1.08 9.81
CA ASN A 260 11.01 -0.19 10.89
C ASN A 260 11.88 -0.93 11.90
N SER A 261 13.00 -0.33 12.24
CA SER A 261 13.86 -0.74 13.37
C SER A 261 13.17 -0.48 14.70
#